data_2d20e83c2333df88d43dded6df518a93
#
_entry.id   2d20e83c2333df88d43dded6df518a93
#
_cell.length_a   1.000
_cell.length_b   1.000
_cell.length_c   1.000
_cell.angle_alpha   90.00
_cell.angle_beta   90.00
_cell.angle_gamma   90.00
#
_symmetry.space_group_name_H-M   'P 1'
#
loop_
_entity.id
_entity.type
_entity.pdbx_description
1 polymer ?
#
loop_
_entity_poly.entity_id
_entity_poly.type
_entity_poly.pdbx_seq_one_letter_code
_entity_poly.pdbx_strand_id
1 'polypeptide(L)'
;VAISFGRDRSWGAVSQHEYRRMAQHPGHPLAYRVHFAAIGWADRQGHAAFAPGRLAALLGKEGKPLSGQSTRNAVARAKELDLVSPRSGAACLVLPSHLFQKGKGAPVPCRLHQDR
;
A
#
# COMPACT_ATOMS: atom_id res chain seq x y z
N VAL A 1 -13.67 -16.14 -4.22
CA VAL A 1 -12.41 -16.86 -4.06
C VAL A 1 -12.04 -16.94 -2.60
N ALA A 2 -11.72 -18.14 -2.14
CA ALA A 2 -11.32 -18.35 -0.75
C ALA A 2 -9.94 -17.72 -0.48
N ILE A 3 -9.81 -17.10 0.68
CA ILE A 3 -8.55 -16.55 1.13
C ILE A 3 -7.66 -17.70 1.63
N SER A 4 -6.43 -17.77 1.15
CA SER A 4 -5.46 -18.76 1.59
C SER A 4 -4.04 -18.20 1.52
N PHE A 5 -3.30 -18.36 2.62
CA PHE A 5 -1.90 -17.95 2.68
C PHE A 5 -0.95 -19.16 2.72
N GLY A 6 -1.47 -20.32 2.37
CA GLY A 6 -0.71 -21.54 2.37
C GLY A 6 -1.30 -22.56 3.34
N ARG A 7 -0.94 -23.81 3.11
CA ARG A 7 -1.45 -24.93 3.91
C ARG A 7 -1.06 -24.75 5.38
N ASP A 8 -2.04 -24.85 6.25
CA ASP A 8 -1.87 -24.77 7.71
C ASP A 8 -1.31 -23.42 8.20
N ARG A 9 -1.40 -22.38 7.38
CA ARG A 9 -0.99 -21.03 7.78
C ARG A 9 -2.21 -20.25 8.23
N SER A 10 -2.18 -19.82 9.48
CA SER A 10 -3.27 -19.01 10.01
C SER A 10 -3.18 -17.58 9.49
N TRP A 11 -4.32 -16.90 9.47
CA TRP A 11 -4.41 -15.51 9.06
C TRP A 11 -5.52 -14.82 9.86
N GLY A 12 -5.51 -13.48 9.83
CA GLY A 12 -6.52 -12.70 10.51
C GLY A 12 -6.98 -11.53 9.65
N ALA A 13 -8.12 -10.95 9.99
CA ALA A 13 -8.65 -9.79 9.28
C ALA A 13 -8.17 -8.51 9.96
N VAL A 14 -7.96 -7.45 9.14
CA VAL A 14 -7.60 -6.13 9.64
C VAL A 14 -8.56 -5.09 9.05
N SER A 15 -8.70 -3.97 9.75
CA SER A 15 -9.52 -2.85 9.29
C SER A 15 -8.70 -1.99 8.32
N GLN A 16 -9.14 -1.91 7.05
CA GLN A 16 -8.49 -1.02 6.10
C GLN A 16 -8.65 0.45 6.51
N HIS A 17 -9.77 0.80 7.13
CA HIS A 17 -9.99 2.16 7.62
C HIS A 17 -8.91 2.55 8.65
N GLU A 18 -8.60 1.64 9.58
CA GLU A 18 -7.57 1.92 10.59
C GLU A 18 -6.17 2.01 9.97
N TYR A 19 -5.89 1.19 8.96
CA TYR A 19 -4.61 1.26 8.25
C TYR A 19 -4.46 2.57 7.47
N ARG A 20 -5.57 3.10 6.93
CA ARG A 20 -5.56 4.43 6.29
C ARG A 20 -5.20 5.52 7.30
N ARG A 21 -5.74 5.43 8.51
CA ARG A 21 -5.41 6.37 9.58
C ARG A 21 -3.93 6.28 9.96
N MET A 22 -3.43 5.05 10.16
CA MET A 22 -2.03 4.84 10.53
C MET A 22 -1.06 5.33 9.44
N ALA A 23 -1.44 5.17 8.18
CA ALA A 23 -0.63 5.66 7.06
C ALA A 23 -0.40 7.16 7.13
N GLN A 24 -1.34 7.90 7.70
CA GLN A 24 -1.28 9.35 7.78
C GLN A 24 -0.71 9.83 9.13
N HIS A 25 -0.38 8.93 10.03
CA HIS A 25 0.13 9.29 11.36
C HIS A 25 1.65 9.54 11.29
N PRO A 26 2.12 10.77 11.57
CA PRO A 26 3.54 11.12 11.42
C PRO A 26 4.47 10.44 12.43
N GLY A 27 3.94 9.79 13.46
CA GLY A 27 4.73 9.06 14.44
C GLY A 27 5.32 7.77 13.93
N HIS A 28 4.80 7.22 12.82
CA HIS A 28 5.34 5.99 12.24
C HIS A 28 6.43 6.30 11.22
N PRO A 29 7.45 5.44 11.08
CA PRO A 29 8.46 5.60 10.02
C PRO A 29 7.83 5.59 8.64
N LEU A 30 8.40 6.39 7.71
CA LEU A 30 7.84 6.56 6.37
C LEU A 30 7.66 5.23 5.61
N ALA A 31 8.64 4.33 5.68
CA ALA A 31 8.51 3.05 4.99
C ALA A 31 7.31 2.24 5.48
N TYR A 32 7.05 2.26 6.79
CA TYR A 32 5.88 1.59 7.36
C TYR A 32 4.59 2.31 7.00
N ARG A 33 4.62 3.63 6.89
CA ARG A 33 3.45 4.40 6.45
C ARG A 33 3.09 4.07 5.01
N VAL A 34 4.08 3.84 4.15
CA VAL A 34 3.86 3.33 2.79
C VAL A 34 3.17 1.96 2.85
N HIS A 35 3.65 1.06 3.70
CA HIS A 35 3.05 -0.26 3.89
C HIS A 35 1.60 -0.14 4.37
N PHE A 36 1.33 0.71 5.35
CA PHE A 36 -0.02 0.93 5.86
C PHE A 36 -0.95 1.49 4.78
N ALA A 37 -0.43 2.40 3.93
CA ALA A 37 -1.20 2.92 2.81
C ALA A 37 -1.51 1.81 1.79
N ALA A 38 -0.55 0.94 1.53
CA ALA A 38 -0.77 -0.19 0.63
C ALA A 38 -1.91 -1.08 1.13
N ILE A 39 -1.91 -1.43 2.41
CA ILE A 39 -2.98 -2.24 3.00
C ILE A 39 -4.30 -1.46 3.02
N GLY A 40 -4.26 -0.20 3.42
CA GLY A 40 -5.46 0.62 3.60
C GLY A 40 -6.25 0.86 2.32
N TRP A 41 -5.56 0.99 1.20
CA TRP A 41 -6.19 1.28 -0.09
C TRP A 41 -6.12 0.13 -1.10
N ALA A 42 -5.64 -1.04 -0.70
CA ALA A 42 -5.53 -2.17 -1.60
C ALA A 42 -6.90 -2.65 -2.10
N ASP A 43 -6.96 -3.00 -3.39
CA ASP A 43 -8.12 -3.64 -3.99
C ASP A 43 -7.98 -5.17 -3.87
N ARG A 44 -8.89 -5.91 -4.52
CA ARG A 44 -8.90 -7.38 -4.50
C ARG A 44 -7.61 -8.02 -4.99
N GLN A 45 -6.88 -7.33 -5.85
CA GLN A 45 -5.65 -7.85 -6.42
C GLN A 45 -4.41 -7.39 -5.67
N GLY A 46 -4.59 -6.68 -4.54
CA GLY A 46 -3.48 -6.18 -3.75
C GLY A 46 -2.87 -4.89 -4.27
N HIS A 47 -3.54 -4.23 -5.22
CA HIS A 47 -3.09 -2.96 -5.80
C HIS A 47 -3.75 -1.79 -5.09
N ALA A 48 -2.94 -0.86 -4.59
CA ALA A 48 -3.42 0.41 -4.04
C ALA A 48 -3.03 1.51 -5.01
N ALA A 49 -4.00 1.92 -5.85
CA ALA A 49 -3.76 2.94 -6.87
C ALA A 49 -3.95 4.35 -6.29
N PHE A 50 -3.04 5.25 -6.64
CA PHE A 50 -3.07 6.64 -6.18
C PHE A 50 -3.05 7.59 -7.36
N ALA A 51 -3.91 8.61 -7.31
CA ALA A 51 -3.90 9.70 -8.26
C ALA A 51 -2.57 10.46 -8.15
N PRO A 52 -2.17 11.24 -9.19
CA PRO A 52 -0.92 12.02 -9.13
C PRO A 52 -0.83 12.87 -7.86
N GLY A 53 0.29 12.71 -7.12
CA GLY A 53 0.52 13.46 -5.90
C GLY A 53 -0.22 12.99 -4.66
N ARG A 54 -1.11 12.02 -4.79
CA ARG A 54 -1.95 11.57 -3.66
C ARG A 54 -1.13 10.89 -2.57
N LEU A 55 -0.20 10.00 -2.94
CA LEU A 55 0.63 9.33 -1.95
C LEU A 55 1.53 10.33 -1.23
N ALA A 56 2.13 11.27 -1.95
CA ALA A 56 2.94 12.32 -1.36
C ALA A 56 2.12 13.16 -0.37
N ALA A 57 0.87 13.45 -0.69
CA ALA A 57 -0.02 14.19 0.21
C ALA A 57 -0.33 13.39 1.47
N LEU A 58 -0.57 12.09 1.35
CA LEU A 58 -0.82 11.22 2.51
C LEU A 58 0.37 11.15 3.46
N LEU A 59 1.58 11.13 2.90
CA LEU A 59 2.81 11.03 3.68
C LEU A 59 3.33 12.39 4.17
N GLY A 60 2.67 13.45 3.77
CA GLY A 60 3.04 14.80 4.15
C GLY A 60 2.75 15.11 5.60
N LYS A 61 3.05 16.35 5.97
CA LYS A 61 2.93 16.83 7.35
C LYS A 61 2.36 18.24 7.34
N GLU A 62 1.43 18.51 8.24
CA GLU A 62 0.85 19.85 8.42
C GLU A 62 0.30 20.45 7.13
N GLY A 63 -0.41 19.63 6.35
CA GLY A 63 -1.02 20.08 5.11
C GLY A 63 -0.07 20.22 3.93
N LYS A 64 1.21 19.90 4.10
CA LYS A 64 2.20 19.94 3.04
C LYS A 64 2.53 18.55 2.55
N PRO A 65 2.47 18.29 1.23
CA PRO A 65 2.84 16.97 0.71
C PRO A 65 4.34 16.74 0.88
N LEU A 66 4.70 15.46 1.01
CA LEU A 66 6.09 15.05 0.99
C LEU A 66 6.67 15.35 -0.40
N SER A 67 7.96 15.67 -0.48
CA SER A 67 8.59 15.89 -1.79
C SER A 67 8.55 14.62 -2.64
N GLY A 68 8.62 14.79 -3.95
CA GLY A 68 8.66 13.64 -4.87
C GLY A 68 9.83 12.72 -4.59
N GLN A 69 11.01 13.28 -4.30
CA GLN A 69 12.19 12.47 -3.98
C GLN A 69 12.02 11.69 -2.68
N SER A 70 11.51 12.34 -1.64
CA SER A 70 11.28 11.66 -0.36
C SER A 70 10.21 10.59 -0.49
N THR A 71 9.18 10.82 -1.30
CA THR A 71 8.16 9.80 -1.58
C THR A 71 8.78 8.59 -2.27
N ARG A 72 9.60 8.81 -3.30
CA ARG A 72 10.29 7.71 -4.00
C ARG A 72 11.22 6.95 -3.05
N ASN A 73 11.94 7.68 -2.18
CA ASN A 73 12.84 7.04 -1.21
C ASN A 73 12.05 6.19 -0.21
N ALA A 74 10.89 6.66 0.25
CA ALA A 74 10.05 5.91 1.17
C ALA A 74 9.53 4.61 0.52
N VAL A 75 9.10 4.69 -0.74
CA VAL A 75 8.63 3.51 -1.50
C VAL A 75 9.80 2.54 -1.71
N ALA A 76 10.97 3.04 -2.09
CA ALA A 76 12.15 2.20 -2.28
C ALA A 76 12.53 1.48 -0.98
N ARG A 77 12.49 2.17 0.14
CA ARG A 77 12.79 1.55 1.43
C ARG A 77 11.77 0.48 1.81
N ALA A 78 10.49 0.73 1.54
CA ALA A 78 9.44 -0.25 1.77
C ALA A 78 9.67 -1.51 0.93
N LYS A 79 10.12 -1.36 -0.33
CA LYS A 79 10.48 -2.50 -1.18
C LYS A 79 11.64 -3.29 -0.59
N GLU A 80 12.69 -2.62 -0.12
CA GLU A 80 13.85 -3.27 0.49
C GLU A 80 13.46 -4.10 1.71
N LEU A 81 12.48 -3.62 2.47
CA LEU A 81 12.02 -4.29 3.68
C LEU A 81 10.92 -5.32 3.41
N ASP A 82 10.61 -5.59 2.15
CA ASP A 82 9.55 -6.52 1.73
C ASP A 82 8.15 -6.12 2.25
N LEU A 83 7.97 -4.84 2.52
CA LEU A 83 6.68 -4.31 2.97
C LEU A 83 5.71 -4.07 1.82
N VAL A 84 6.25 -3.93 0.61
CA VAL A 84 5.49 -3.87 -0.64
C VAL A 84 6.29 -4.61 -1.71
N SER A 85 5.59 -5.04 -2.77
CA SER A 85 6.22 -5.76 -3.88
C SER A 85 7.21 -4.86 -4.63
N PRO A 86 8.27 -5.45 -5.24
CA PRO A 86 9.18 -4.68 -6.10
C PRO A 86 8.49 -4.00 -7.28
N ARG A 87 7.28 -4.43 -7.64
CA ARG A 87 6.48 -3.79 -8.70
C ARG A 87 5.85 -2.47 -8.28
N SER A 88 5.99 -2.07 -7.01
CA SER A 88 5.37 -0.86 -6.47
C SER A 88 6.06 0.41 -6.95
N GLY A 89 5.27 1.47 -7.09
CA GLY A 89 5.73 2.83 -7.31
C GLY A 89 4.75 3.80 -6.67
N ALA A 90 5.01 5.09 -6.74
CA ALA A 90 4.15 6.11 -6.12
C ALA A 90 2.72 6.13 -6.70
N ALA A 91 2.55 5.65 -7.94
CA ALA A 91 1.24 5.59 -8.59
C ALA A 91 0.43 4.36 -8.18
N CYS A 92 1.10 3.29 -7.75
CA CYS A 92 0.41 2.07 -7.34
C CYS A 92 1.32 1.23 -6.45
N LEU A 93 0.91 1.03 -5.21
CA LEU A 93 1.59 0.14 -4.29
C LEU A 93 0.99 -1.25 -4.44
N VAL A 94 1.83 -2.26 -4.53
CA VAL A 94 1.39 -3.64 -4.74
C VAL A 94 1.78 -4.49 -3.54
N LEU A 95 0.83 -5.22 -2.99
CA LEU A 95 1.07 -6.18 -1.92
C LEU A 95 1.12 -7.58 -2.51
N PRO A 96 2.13 -8.39 -2.16
CA PRO A 96 2.18 -9.77 -2.64
C PRO A 96 1.09 -10.62 -2.00
N SER A 97 0.60 -11.63 -2.73
CA SER A 97 -0.50 -12.47 -2.27
C SER A 97 -0.16 -13.31 -1.03
N HIS A 98 1.12 -13.55 -0.75
CA HIS A 98 1.52 -14.25 0.47
C HIS A 98 1.40 -13.38 1.72
N LEU A 99 1.22 -12.07 1.53
CA LEU A 99 1.09 -11.10 2.63
C LEU A 99 -0.33 -10.57 2.76
N PHE A 100 -1.02 -10.36 1.65
CA PHE A 100 -2.33 -9.72 1.67
C PHE A 100 -3.26 -10.30 0.61
N GLN A 101 -4.48 -10.59 1.01
CA GLN A 101 -5.57 -10.98 0.12
C GLN A 101 -6.85 -10.33 0.62
N LYS A 102 -7.72 -9.96 -0.31
CA LYS A 102 -9.00 -9.34 -0.01
C LYS A 102 -10.11 -10.08 -0.73
N GLY A 103 -11.14 -10.51 0.00
CA GLY A 103 -12.18 -11.38 -0.53
C GLY A 103 -13.21 -10.71 -1.43
N LYS A 104 -13.39 -9.38 -1.35
CA LYS A 104 -14.41 -8.64 -2.09
C LYS A 104 -13.86 -7.34 -2.65
N GLY A 105 -14.55 -6.80 -3.62
CA GLY A 105 -14.24 -5.52 -4.24
C GLY A 105 -13.84 -5.67 -5.69
N ALA A 106 -14.09 -4.66 -6.50
CA ALA A 106 -13.68 -4.61 -7.90
C ALA A 106 -12.24 -4.13 -7.99
N PRO A 107 -11.46 -4.60 -8.98
CA PRO A 107 -10.15 -4.04 -9.25
C PRO A 107 -10.26 -2.57 -9.63
N VAL A 108 -9.32 -1.76 -9.17
CA VAL A 108 -9.24 -0.34 -9.52
C VAL A 108 -8.08 -0.17 -10.49
N PRO A 109 -8.30 0.38 -11.69
CA PRO A 109 -7.22 0.63 -12.63
C PRO A 109 -6.17 1.55 -12.02
N CYS A 110 -4.90 1.28 -12.29
CA CYS A 110 -3.83 2.15 -11.84
C CYS A 110 -2.99 2.62 -13.02
N ARG A 111 -2.28 3.72 -12.84
CA ARG A 111 -1.44 4.29 -13.88
C ARG A 111 -0.19 3.48 -14.17
N LEU A 112 0.22 2.64 -13.24
CA LEU A 112 1.49 1.90 -13.31
C LEU A 112 1.34 0.50 -13.91
N HIS A 113 0.23 -0.19 -13.65
CA HIS A 113 0.01 -1.57 -14.06
C HIS A 113 -1.27 -1.68 -14.89
N GLN A 114 -1.18 -1.42 -16.19
CA GLN A 114 -2.35 -1.39 -17.06
C GLN A 114 -2.87 -2.78 -17.42
N ASP A 115 -2.03 -3.78 -17.36
CA ASP A 115 -2.33 -5.17 -17.74
C ASP A 115 -2.47 -6.10 -16.54
N ARG A 116 -2.90 -5.58 -15.43
CA ARG A 116 -2.99 -6.31 -14.16
C ARG A 116 -3.93 -7.52 -14.20
#